data_7135c073fa7ce941502c786976d4bb31
#
_entry.id   7135c073fa7ce941502c786976d4bb31
#
_cell.length_a   1.000
_cell.length_b   1.000
_cell.length_c   1.000
_cell.angle_alpha   90.00
_cell.angle_beta   90.00
_cell.angle_gamma   90.00
#
_symmetry.space_group_name_H-M   'P 1'
#
loop_
_entity.id
_entity.type
_entity.pdbx_description
1 polymer ?
#
loop_
_entity_poly.entity_id
_entity_poly.type
_entity_poly.pdbx_seq_one_letter_code
_entity_poly.pdbx_strand_id
1 'polypeptide(L)'
;MDINPLYSVAGVLVGLLVGLTGVGGGSLMTPLLVLVFGFHPATAVGTDLLYASATKTVGTTVHGWRGTVDWRVVRRLATGSVPAAIATLLVLNHLGEKSSDTGHAITAVLGVTLILSAVATFFRAKIVTWLTPRIGTVGGERQAMLTIVLGAVLGVLVSLTSVGAGALGMTALLILYPSLPINRLVGSDIAHAVPLTLLGGIGHWILGSVDVDLLVSLLIGSIPGIIVGSLIATRVSDRVLVPVLATVLALVGVRLIF
;
A
#
# COMPACT_ATOMS: atom_id res chain seq x y z
N MET A 1 7.83 -8.50 -25.53
CA MET A 1 8.08 -8.57 -24.07
C MET A 1 9.57 -8.55 -23.87
N ASP A 2 10.09 -7.39 -23.54
CA ASP A 2 11.52 -7.22 -23.25
C ASP A 2 11.73 -7.26 -21.73
N ILE A 3 12.12 -8.44 -21.23
CA ILE A 3 12.42 -8.61 -19.80
C ILE A 3 13.73 -7.89 -19.50
N ASN A 4 13.67 -6.84 -18.69
CA ASN A 4 14.85 -6.11 -18.26
C ASN A 4 15.39 -6.69 -16.94
N PRO A 5 16.61 -7.27 -16.92
CA PRO A 5 17.20 -7.86 -15.72
C PRO A 5 17.31 -6.87 -14.54
N LEU A 6 17.50 -5.58 -14.82
CA LEU A 6 17.62 -4.55 -13.79
C LEU A 6 16.32 -4.39 -13.00
N TYR A 7 15.17 -4.41 -13.69
CA TYR A 7 13.86 -4.38 -13.04
C TYR A 7 13.57 -5.65 -12.25
N SER A 8 14.03 -6.81 -12.75
CA SER A 8 13.90 -8.06 -12.00
C SER A 8 14.74 -8.04 -10.72
N VAL A 9 15.96 -7.51 -10.75
CA VAL A 9 16.78 -7.34 -9.55
C VAL A 9 16.11 -6.39 -8.56
N ALA A 10 15.57 -5.27 -9.03
CA ALA A 10 14.79 -4.35 -8.19
C ALA A 10 13.57 -5.06 -7.58
N GLY A 11 12.89 -5.89 -8.38
CA GLY A 11 11.80 -6.76 -7.93
C GLY A 11 12.24 -7.70 -6.80
N VAL A 12 13.39 -8.38 -6.94
CA VAL A 12 13.94 -9.24 -5.87
C VAL A 12 14.16 -8.47 -4.58
N LEU A 13 14.81 -7.31 -4.64
CA LEU A 13 15.12 -6.50 -3.46
C LEU A 13 13.85 -6.00 -2.76
N VAL A 14 12.92 -5.41 -3.52
CA VAL A 14 11.65 -4.94 -2.96
C VAL A 14 10.82 -6.12 -2.48
N GLY A 15 10.74 -7.20 -3.23
CA GLY A 15 10.05 -8.42 -2.83
C GLY A 15 10.57 -9.00 -1.52
N LEU A 16 11.89 -9.03 -1.34
CA LEU A 16 12.54 -9.48 -0.12
C LEU A 16 12.14 -8.59 1.08
N LEU A 17 12.19 -7.26 0.92
CA LEU A 17 11.77 -6.31 1.95
C LEU A 17 10.28 -6.45 2.28
N VAL A 18 9.45 -6.66 1.29
CA VAL A 18 7.99 -6.90 1.46
C VAL A 18 7.76 -8.20 2.22
N GLY A 19 8.46 -9.27 1.84
CA GLY A 19 8.37 -10.56 2.53
C GLY A 19 8.84 -10.47 3.98
N LEU A 20 9.88 -9.70 4.27
CA LEU A 20 10.40 -9.45 5.62
C LEU A 20 9.43 -8.65 6.49
N THR A 21 8.82 -7.61 5.93
CA THR A 21 8.05 -6.62 6.71
C THR A 21 6.55 -6.89 6.74
N GLY A 22 6.03 -7.63 5.78
CA GLY A 22 4.58 -7.82 5.59
C GLY A 22 3.81 -6.53 5.23
N VAL A 23 4.49 -5.39 5.07
CA VAL A 23 3.88 -4.05 4.89
C VAL A 23 3.41 -3.80 3.44
N GLY A 24 3.50 -4.74 2.55
CA GLY A 24 3.07 -4.56 1.16
C GLY A 24 4.00 -3.66 0.31
N GLY A 25 4.25 -4.07 -0.92
CA GLY A 25 5.27 -3.50 -1.81
C GLY A 25 5.07 -2.05 -2.25
N GLY A 26 3.85 -1.54 -2.29
CA GLY A 26 3.54 -0.24 -2.86
C GLY A 26 4.27 0.95 -2.23
N SER A 27 4.60 0.87 -0.95
CA SER A 27 5.33 1.95 -0.28
C SER A 27 6.79 2.10 -0.71
N LEU A 28 7.37 1.09 -1.36
CA LEU A 28 8.76 1.10 -1.81
C LEU A 28 8.90 1.06 -3.33
N MET A 29 8.00 0.35 -4.03
CA MET A 29 8.12 0.16 -5.47
C MET A 29 7.82 1.44 -6.24
N THR A 30 6.70 2.11 -6.00
CA THR A 30 6.37 3.36 -6.70
C THR A 30 7.47 4.42 -6.59
N PRO A 31 8.00 4.75 -5.38
CA PRO A 31 9.10 5.70 -5.26
C PRO A 31 10.37 5.26 -6.00
N LEU A 32 10.69 3.98 -5.96
CA LEU A 32 11.86 3.44 -6.66
C LEU A 32 11.72 3.63 -8.18
N LEU A 33 10.53 3.37 -8.71
CA LEU A 33 10.25 3.56 -10.14
C LEU A 33 10.36 5.03 -10.55
N VAL A 34 9.87 5.95 -9.72
CA VAL A 34 9.94 7.40 -10.01
C VAL A 34 11.36 7.95 -9.85
N LEU A 35 12.02 7.68 -8.71
CA LEU A 35 13.27 8.35 -8.35
C LEU A 35 14.51 7.69 -8.96
N VAL A 36 14.52 6.37 -9.09
CA VAL A 36 15.69 5.63 -9.56
C VAL A 36 15.59 5.33 -11.05
N PHE A 37 14.41 4.92 -11.51
CA PHE A 37 14.23 4.54 -12.91
C PHE A 37 13.62 5.66 -13.77
N GLY A 38 13.19 6.78 -13.18
CA GLY A 38 12.69 7.95 -13.91
C GLY A 38 11.36 7.74 -14.62
N PHE A 39 10.57 6.76 -14.20
CA PHE A 39 9.23 6.58 -14.76
C PHE A 39 8.31 7.74 -14.42
N HIS A 40 7.41 8.07 -15.34
CA HIS A 40 6.34 9.02 -15.05
C HIS A 40 5.53 8.55 -13.84
N PRO A 41 5.18 9.43 -12.87
CA PRO A 41 4.51 9.05 -11.62
C PRO A 41 3.24 8.21 -11.83
N ALA A 42 2.39 8.57 -12.78
CA ALA A 42 1.18 7.80 -13.10
C ALA A 42 1.52 6.37 -13.57
N THR A 43 2.55 6.21 -14.43
CA THR A 43 2.98 4.88 -14.90
C THR A 43 3.57 4.05 -13.76
N ALA A 44 4.36 4.67 -12.89
CA ALA A 44 4.89 4.00 -11.71
C ALA A 44 3.78 3.52 -10.77
N VAL A 45 2.79 4.38 -10.48
CA VAL A 45 1.63 4.05 -9.63
C VAL A 45 0.78 2.95 -10.26
N GLY A 46 0.40 3.08 -11.54
CA GLY A 46 -0.45 2.11 -12.23
C GLY A 46 0.19 0.72 -12.30
N THR A 47 1.48 0.66 -12.64
CA THR A 47 2.23 -0.60 -12.70
C THR A 47 2.40 -1.22 -11.31
N ASP A 48 2.70 -0.40 -10.29
CA ASP A 48 2.85 -0.87 -8.91
C ASP A 48 1.53 -1.35 -8.30
N LEU A 49 0.39 -0.74 -8.64
CA LEU A 49 -0.92 -1.19 -8.19
C LEU A 49 -1.23 -2.62 -8.67
N LEU A 50 -0.95 -2.95 -9.93
CA LEU A 50 -1.10 -4.32 -10.45
C LEU A 50 -0.09 -5.27 -9.83
N TYR A 51 1.15 -4.85 -9.68
CA TYR A 51 2.19 -5.58 -8.98
C TYR A 51 1.77 -5.89 -7.52
N ALA A 52 1.29 -4.88 -6.79
CA ALA A 52 0.82 -5.03 -5.42
C ALA A 52 -0.40 -5.95 -5.32
N SER A 53 -1.33 -5.87 -6.27
CA SER A 53 -2.49 -6.78 -6.33
C SER A 53 -2.05 -8.23 -6.49
N ALA A 54 -1.15 -8.53 -7.42
CA ALA A 54 -0.63 -9.87 -7.64
C ALA A 54 0.08 -10.42 -6.39
N THR A 55 0.98 -9.63 -5.80
CA THR A 55 1.77 -10.04 -4.63
C THR A 55 0.92 -10.22 -3.38
N LYS A 56 -0.05 -9.34 -3.13
CA LYS A 56 -0.96 -9.41 -1.98
C LYS A 56 -2.00 -10.51 -2.10
N THR A 57 -2.36 -10.92 -3.32
CA THR A 57 -3.27 -12.06 -3.53
C THR A 57 -2.71 -13.33 -2.91
N VAL A 58 -1.41 -13.58 -3.04
CA VAL A 58 -0.75 -14.72 -2.39
C VAL A 58 -0.88 -14.63 -0.86
N GLY A 59 -0.63 -13.44 -0.28
CA GLY A 59 -0.80 -13.20 1.16
C GLY A 59 -2.24 -13.41 1.62
N THR A 60 -3.22 -12.90 0.87
CA THR A 60 -4.65 -13.03 1.18
C THR A 60 -5.10 -14.50 1.19
N THR A 61 -4.60 -15.30 0.25
CA THR A 61 -4.91 -16.73 0.19
C THR A 61 -4.45 -17.44 1.47
N VAL A 62 -3.22 -17.19 1.91
CA VAL A 62 -2.67 -17.76 3.15
C VAL A 62 -3.47 -17.32 4.39
N HIS A 63 -3.78 -16.03 4.51
CA HIS A 63 -4.58 -15.49 5.61
C HIS A 63 -6.03 -15.99 5.60
N GLY A 64 -6.61 -16.15 4.42
CA GLY A 64 -7.95 -16.71 4.23
C GLY A 64 -8.05 -18.15 4.74
N TRP A 65 -7.10 -19.01 4.37
CA TRP A 65 -7.06 -20.41 4.83
C TRP A 65 -6.86 -20.53 6.34
N ARG A 66 -6.13 -19.58 6.95
CA ARG A 66 -5.93 -19.54 8.41
C ARG A 66 -7.11 -18.93 9.19
N GLY A 67 -8.17 -18.46 8.51
CA GLY A 67 -9.33 -17.83 9.14
C GLY A 67 -9.00 -16.51 9.85
N THR A 68 -7.93 -15.83 9.45
CA THR A 68 -7.46 -14.58 10.07
C THR A 68 -8.01 -13.32 9.39
N VAL A 69 -9.02 -13.44 8.53
CA VAL A 69 -9.69 -12.30 7.88
C VAL A 69 -11.01 -12.00 8.58
N ASP A 70 -11.20 -10.77 9.02
CA ASP A 70 -12.52 -10.27 9.44
C ASP A 70 -13.21 -9.59 8.26
N TRP A 71 -14.08 -10.34 7.59
CA TRP A 71 -14.82 -9.89 6.42
C TRP A 71 -15.75 -8.71 6.68
N ARG A 72 -16.12 -8.45 7.95
CA ARG A 72 -16.90 -7.27 8.31
C ARG A 72 -16.06 -6.01 8.15
N VAL A 73 -14.81 -6.04 8.63
CA VAL A 73 -13.85 -4.93 8.47
C VAL A 73 -13.57 -4.71 6.98
N VAL A 74 -13.29 -5.79 6.22
CA VAL A 74 -13.04 -5.71 4.77
C VAL A 74 -14.19 -5.04 4.04
N ARG A 75 -15.43 -5.47 4.30
CA ARG A 75 -16.63 -4.90 3.64
C ARG A 75 -16.79 -3.41 3.98
N ARG A 76 -16.62 -3.02 5.25
CA ARG A 76 -16.71 -1.61 5.66
C ARG A 76 -15.65 -0.75 4.97
N LEU A 77 -14.41 -1.21 4.90
CA LEU A 77 -13.35 -0.51 4.17
C LEU A 77 -13.68 -0.41 2.67
N ALA A 78 -14.11 -1.51 2.05
CA ALA A 78 -14.43 -1.56 0.62
C ALA A 78 -15.60 -0.62 0.26
N THR A 79 -16.60 -0.50 1.13
CA THR A 79 -17.74 0.43 0.93
C THR A 79 -17.27 1.89 0.79
N GLY A 80 -16.19 2.28 1.48
CA GLY A 80 -15.60 3.60 1.32
C GLY A 80 -14.58 3.67 0.19
N SER A 81 -13.66 2.70 0.13
CA SER A 81 -12.51 2.77 -0.77
C SER A 81 -12.85 2.56 -2.24
N VAL A 82 -13.79 1.67 -2.56
CA VAL A 82 -14.15 1.38 -3.96
C VAL A 82 -14.76 2.61 -4.64
N PRO A 83 -15.81 3.28 -4.09
CA PRO A 83 -16.34 4.49 -4.71
C PRO A 83 -15.30 5.61 -4.79
N ALA A 84 -14.48 5.79 -3.74
CA ALA A 84 -13.45 6.81 -3.70
C ALA A 84 -12.35 6.56 -4.75
N ALA A 85 -11.92 5.31 -4.93
CA ALA A 85 -10.96 4.93 -5.96
C ALA A 85 -11.52 5.19 -7.37
N ILE A 86 -12.77 4.80 -7.63
CA ILE A 86 -13.42 5.07 -8.92
C ILE A 86 -13.50 6.58 -9.17
N ALA A 87 -13.94 7.36 -8.18
CA ALA A 87 -14.01 8.82 -8.31
C ALA A 87 -12.62 9.42 -8.60
N THR A 88 -11.57 8.95 -7.92
CA THR A 88 -10.19 9.39 -8.15
C THR A 88 -9.73 9.10 -9.57
N LEU A 89 -9.98 7.88 -10.08
CA LEU A 89 -9.64 7.50 -11.45
C LEU A 89 -10.39 8.32 -12.50
N LEU A 90 -11.66 8.63 -12.25
CA LEU A 90 -12.45 9.51 -13.15
C LEU A 90 -11.89 10.93 -13.16
N VAL A 91 -11.48 11.46 -12.02
CA VAL A 91 -10.81 12.78 -11.94
C VAL A 91 -9.48 12.76 -12.69
N LEU A 92 -8.64 11.73 -12.49
CA LEU A 92 -7.39 11.57 -13.22
C LEU A 92 -7.61 11.50 -14.75
N ASN A 93 -8.62 10.77 -15.19
CA ASN A 93 -8.99 10.71 -16.60
C ASN A 93 -9.36 12.09 -17.15
N HIS A 94 -10.13 12.86 -16.40
CA HIS A 94 -10.57 14.20 -16.81
C HIS A 94 -9.42 15.23 -16.84
N LEU A 95 -8.49 15.14 -15.90
CA LEU A 95 -7.33 16.05 -15.82
C LEU A 95 -6.22 15.69 -16.82
N GLY A 96 -6.26 14.52 -17.43
CA GLY A 96 -5.18 14.00 -18.26
C GLY A 96 -4.04 13.43 -17.40
N GLU A 97 -4.09 12.15 -17.14
CA GLU A 97 -3.22 11.44 -16.19
C GLU A 97 -1.71 11.63 -16.48
N LYS A 98 -1.33 11.72 -17.74
CA LYS A 98 0.07 11.90 -18.17
C LYS A 98 0.49 13.36 -18.35
N SER A 99 -0.33 14.33 -17.99
CA SER A 99 0.08 15.73 -18.03
C SER A 99 1.15 16.01 -16.96
N SER A 100 2.03 16.97 -17.23
CA SER A 100 3.09 17.38 -16.29
C SER A 100 2.49 17.82 -14.94
N ASP A 101 1.41 18.58 -14.96
CA ASP A 101 0.75 19.09 -13.76
C ASP A 101 0.17 17.96 -12.90
N THR A 102 -0.48 16.97 -13.54
CA THR A 102 -0.97 15.79 -12.87
C THR A 102 0.17 14.95 -12.30
N GLY A 103 1.27 14.81 -13.04
CA GLY A 103 2.50 14.14 -12.58
C GLY A 103 3.08 14.80 -11.33
N HIS A 104 3.18 16.12 -11.30
CA HIS A 104 3.63 16.88 -10.12
C HIS A 104 2.69 16.70 -8.93
N ALA A 105 1.37 16.75 -9.15
CA ALA A 105 0.39 16.53 -8.11
C ALA A 105 0.49 15.12 -7.51
N ILE A 106 0.59 14.08 -8.35
CA ILE A 106 0.79 12.68 -7.90
C ILE A 106 2.07 12.57 -7.08
N THR A 107 3.18 13.15 -7.54
CA THR A 107 4.48 13.11 -6.84
C THR A 107 4.40 13.80 -5.48
N ALA A 108 3.74 14.95 -5.38
CA ALA A 108 3.57 15.66 -4.12
C ALA A 108 2.70 14.85 -3.13
N VAL A 109 1.57 14.31 -3.58
CA VAL A 109 0.70 13.44 -2.75
C VAL A 109 1.44 12.18 -2.32
N LEU A 110 2.22 11.57 -3.21
CA LEU A 110 3.06 10.41 -2.90
C LEU A 110 4.09 10.76 -1.81
N GLY A 111 4.81 11.87 -1.95
CA GLY A 111 5.79 12.32 -0.96
C GLY A 111 5.16 12.54 0.42
N VAL A 112 4.03 13.25 0.50
CA VAL A 112 3.28 13.46 1.75
C VAL A 112 2.81 12.13 2.33
N THR A 113 2.23 11.24 1.51
CA THR A 113 1.74 9.93 1.96
C THR A 113 2.87 9.06 2.51
N LEU A 114 4.05 9.11 1.91
CA LEU A 114 5.24 8.39 2.40
C LEU A 114 5.73 8.93 3.74
N ILE A 115 5.77 10.26 3.93
CA ILE A 115 6.13 10.86 5.21
C ILE A 115 5.11 10.47 6.30
N LEU A 116 3.82 10.56 6.00
CA LEU A 116 2.77 10.12 6.93
C LEU A 116 2.89 8.63 7.26
N SER A 117 3.19 7.79 6.27
CA SER A 117 3.43 6.36 6.44
C SER A 117 4.67 6.07 7.29
N ALA A 118 5.75 6.84 7.11
CA ALA A 118 6.95 6.76 7.92
C ALA A 118 6.64 7.09 9.40
N VAL A 119 5.96 8.19 9.66
CA VAL A 119 5.52 8.61 11.00
C VAL A 119 4.60 7.56 11.62
N ALA A 120 3.59 7.10 10.87
CA ALA A 120 2.66 6.08 11.34
C ALA A 120 3.37 4.76 11.67
N THR A 121 4.35 4.36 10.87
CA THR A 121 5.12 3.13 11.09
C THR A 121 6.04 3.26 12.29
N PHE A 122 6.83 4.33 12.37
CA PHE A 122 7.81 4.55 13.44
C PHE A 122 7.16 4.75 14.81
N PHE A 123 6.10 5.54 14.84
CA PHE A 123 5.39 5.89 16.09
C PHE A 123 4.14 5.07 16.33
N ARG A 124 3.91 3.97 15.59
CA ARG A 124 2.68 3.15 15.67
C ARG A 124 2.27 2.84 17.10
N ALA A 125 3.16 2.31 17.91
CA ALA A 125 2.88 1.95 19.30
C ALA A 125 2.43 3.17 20.12
N LYS A 126 3.15 4.30 19.99
CA LYS A 126 2.81 5.54 20.72
C LYS A 126 1.48 6.12 20.25
N ILE A 127 1.25 6.15 18.94
CA ILE A 127 0.00 6.65 18.35
C ILE A 127 -1.19 5.82 18.85
N VAL A 128 -1.09 4.50 18.78
CA VAL A 128 -2.14 3.59 19.23
C VAL A 128 -2.40 3.75 20.73
N THR A 129 -1.37 3.71 21.56
CA THR A 129 -1.53 3.85 23.03
C THR A 129 -2.08 5.20 23.44
N TRP A 130 -1.78 6.27 22.71
CA TRP A 130 -2.24 7.63 23.02
C TRP A 130 -3.67 7.91 22.51
N LEU A 131 -4.04 7.40 21.32
CA LEU A 131 -5.33 7.66 20.70
C LEU A 131 -6.43 6.69 21.15
N THR A 132 -6.11 5.40 21.35
CA THR A 132 -7.13 4.41 21.72
C THR A 132 -7.93 4.78 22.98
N PRO A 133 -7.34 5.26 24.10
CA PRO A 133 -8.09 5.66 25.28
C PRO A 133 -8.94 6.93 25.05
N ARG A 134 -8.51 7.82 24.14
CA ARG A 134 -9.20 9.09 23.85
C ARG A 134 -10.40 8.91 22.93
N ILE A 135 -10.28 7.97 21.97
CA ILE A 135 -11.38 7.62 21.06
C ILE A 135 -12.40 6.73 21.78
N GLY A 136 -11.97 6.02 22.83
CA GLY A 136 -12.79 5.09 23.60
C GLY A 136 -13.22 3.86 22.80
N THR A 137 -14.07 3.03 23.40
CA THR A 137 -14.75 1.96 22.67
C THR A 137 -15.84 2.57 21.80
N VAL A 138 -15.51 2.78 20.53
CA VAL A 138 -16.46 3.35 19.56
C VAL A 138 -17.59 2.35 19.34
N GLY A 139 -18.84 2.73 19.59
CA GLY A 139 -20.01 1.89 19.37
C GLY A 139 -20.17 1.45 17.91
N GLY A 140 -20.89 0.35 17.68
CA GLY A 140 -20.92 -0.37 16.40
C GLY A 140 -21.18 0.48 15.15
N GLU A 141 -22.12 1.45 15.20
CA GLU A 141 -22.44 2.30 14.05
C GLU A 141 -21.35 3.36 13.78
N ARG A 142 -20.87 4.03 14.83
CA ARG A 142 -19.80 5.01 14.72
C ARG A 142 -18.48 4.34 14.25
N GLN A 143 -18.18 3.16 14.74
CA GLN A 143 -17.04 2.38 14.29
C GLN A 143 -17.16 2.01 12.80
N ALA A 144 -18.36 1.60 12.35
CA ALA A 144 -18.62 1.32 10.94
C ALA A 144 -18.42 2.56 10.08
N MET A 145 -18.97 3.71 10.47
CA MET A 145 -18.83 4.98 9.75
C MET A 145 -17.36 5.42 9.65
N LEU A 146 -16.60 5.39 10.75
CA LEU A 146 -15.18 5.74 10.75
C LEU A 146 -14.35 4.77 9.88
N THR A 147 -14.73 3.49 9.84
CA THR A 147 -14.07 2.51 8.95
C THR A 147 -14.36 2.78 7.48
N ILE A 148 -15.60 3.19 7.15
CA ILE A 148 -15.97 3.59 5.77
C ILE A 148 -15.21 4.85 5.36
N VAL A 149 -15.13 5.86 6.24
CA VAL A 149 -14.36 7.08 5.99
C VAL A 149 -12.87 6.76 5.81
N LEU A 150 -12.31 5.91 6.67
CA LEU A 150 -10.94 5.41 6.50
C LEU A 150 -10.78 4.74 5.14
N GLY A 151 -11.72 3.88 4.75
CA GLY A 151 -11.74 3.26 3.43
C GLY A 151 -11.72 4.29 2.31
N ALA A 152 -12.55 5.33 2.39
CA ALA A 152 -12.58 6.39 1.37
C ALA A 152 -11.24 7.13 1.26
N VAL A 153 -10.63 7.49 2.39
CA VAL A 153 -9.29 8.12 2.42
C VAL A 153 -8.25 7.19 1.79
N LEU A 154 -8.24 5.90 2.17
CA LEU A 154 -7.33 4.91 1.58
C LEU A 154 -7.61 4.71 0.08
N GLY A 155 -8.87 4.75 -0.34
CA GLY A 155 -9.25 4.67 -1.75
C GLY A 155 -8.61 5.77 -2.59
N VAL A 156 -8.68 7.03 -2.12
CA VAL A 156 -8.02 8.16 -2.78
C VAL A 156 -6.50 8.00 -2.76
N LEU A 157 -5.91 7.82 -1.59
CA LEU A 157 -4.45 7.76 -1.43
C LEU A 157 -3.83 6.61 -2.24
N VAL A 158 -4.40 5.40 -2.14
CA VAL A 158 -3.87 4.22 -2.83
C VAL A 158 -4.01 4.36 -4.34
N SER A 159 -5.12 4.90 -4.84
CA SER A 159 -5.29 5.12 -6.28
C SER A 159 -4.34 6.18 -6.85
N LEU A 160 -3.95 7.19 -6.05
CA LEU A 160 -2.99 8.21 -6.47
C LEU A 160 -1.54 7.81 -6.29
N THR A 161 -1.22 6.94 -5.33
CA THR A 161 0.16 6.75 -4.87
C THR A 161 0.60 5.29 -4.76
N SER A 162 -0.33 4.35 -4.85
CA SER A 162 -0.13 2.93 -4.49
C SER A 162 0.28 2.70 -3.03
N VAL A 163 0.32 3.76 -2.21
CA VAL A 163 0.79 3.76 -0.81
C VAL A 163 -0.37 4.04 0.15
N GLY A 164 -0.28 3.55 1.39
CA GLY A 164 -1.18 3.93 2.48
C GLY A 164 -1.91 2.77 3.13
N ALA A 165 -2.35 1.75 2.38
CA ALA A 165 -3.09 0.63 2.95
C ALA A 165 -2.33 -0.07 4.09
N GLY A 166 -1.06 -0.44 3.89
CA GLY A 166 -0.29 -1.20 4.89
C GLY A 166 0.14 -0.42 6.14
N ALA A 167 0.54 0.83 6.00
CA ALA A 167 1.06 1.62 7.12
C ALA A 167 -0.02 2.45 7.81
N LEU A 168 -0.70 3.30 7.04
CA LEU A 168 -1.76 4.18 7.55
C LEU A 168 -3.02 3.38 7.89
N GLY A 169 -3.45 2.49 6.98
CA GLY A 169 -4.62 1.63 7.16
C GLY A 169 -4.49 0.77 8.40
N MET A 170 -3.38 0.04 8.54
CA MET A 170 -3.12 -0.81 9.69
C MET A 170 -3.09 -0.03 11.02
N THR A 171 -2.43 1.16 11.04
CA THR A 171 -2.37 1.99 12.25
C THR A 171 -3.77 2.46 12.66
N ALA A 172 -4.58 2.90 11.71
CA ALA A 172 -5.95 3.33 11.96
C ALA A 172 -6.85 2.16 12.40
N LEU A 173 -6.70 0.97 11.80
CA LEU A 173 -7.46 -0.23 12.22
C LEU A 173 -7.13 -0.66 13.64
N LEU A 174 -5.87 -0.58 14.08
CA LEU A 174 -5.47 -0.86 15.47
C LEU A 174 -6.17 0.07 16.47
N ILE A 175 -6.41 1.32 16.09
CA ILE A 175 -7.11 2.30 16.93
C ILE A 175 -8.62 2.03 16.93
N LEU A 176 -9.20 1.73 15.76
CA LEU A 176 -10.65 1.52 15.61
C LEU A 176 -11.12 0.17 16.17
N TYR A 177 -10.25 -0.84 16.17
CA TYR A 177 -10.58 -2.23 16.56
C TYR A 177 -9.61 -2.77 17.63
N PRO A 178 -9.48 -2.12 18.80
CA PRO A 178 -8.49 -2.52 19.82
C PRO A 178 -8.75 -3.91 20.42
N SER A 179 -9.98 -4.43 20.29
CA SER A 179 -10.37 -5.76 20.76
C SER A 179 -10.05 -6.89 19.78
N LEU A 180 -9.74 -6.56 18.50
CA LEU A 180 -9.41 -7.60 17.53
C LEU A 180 -7.91 -7.97 17.62
N PRO A 181 -7.60 -9.29 17.52
CA PRO A 181 -6.22 -9.73 17.44
C PRO A 181 -5.48 -9.11 16.24
N ILE A 182 -4.22 -8.77 16.43
CA ILE A 182 -3.39 -8.10 15.39
C ILE A 182 -3.36 -8.91 14.10
N ASN A 183 -3.24 -10.24 14.17
CA ASN A 183 -3.24 -11.12 13.00
C ASN A 183 -4.54 -11.03 12.18
N ARG A 184 -5.69 -10.80 12.84
CA ARG A 184 -6.96 -10.57 12.16
C ARG A 184 -7.01 -9.21 11.47
N LEU A 185 -6.46 -8.18 12.09
CA LEU A 185 -6.38 -6.85 11.46
C LEU A 185 -5.45 -6.88 10.25
N VAL A 186 -4.28 -7.52 10.37
CA VAL A 186 -3.34 -7.69 9.25
C VAL A 186 -3.99 -8.46 8.09
N GLY A 187 -4.63 -9.59 8.38
CA GLY A 187 -5.33 -10.37 7.35
C GLY A 187 -6.44 -9.57 6.66
N SER A 188 -7.18 -8.76 7.42
CA SER A 188 -8.26 -7.92 6.89
C SER A 188 -7.74 -6.76 6.05
N ASP A 189 -6.63 -6.12 6.47
CA ASP A 189 -5.99 -5.04 5.71
C ASP A 189 -5.46 -5.55 4.36
N ILE A 190 -4.76 -6.68 4.37
CA ILE A 190 -4.26 -7.32 3.14
C ILE A 190 -5.42 -7.74 2.22
N ALA A 191 -6.46 -8.38 2.78
CA ALA A 191 -7.62 -8.82 2.01
C ALA A 191 -8.41 -7.65 1.39
N HIS A 192 -8.49 -6.50 2.08
CA HIS A 192 -9.06 -5.27 1.54
C HIS A 192 -8.18 -4.65 0.46
N ALA A 193 -6.86 -4.68 0.65
CA ALA A 193 -5.92 -4.05 -0.27
C ALA A 193 -5.91 -4.72 -1.65
N VAL A 194 -6.14 -6.05 -1.75
CA VAL A 194 -6.16 -6.77 -3.05
C VAL A 194 -7.20 -6.19 -4.02
N PRO A 195 -8.51 -6.17 -3.72
CA PRO A 195 -9.48 -5.61 -4.65
C PRO A 195 -9.27 -4.12 -4.90
N LEU A 196 -8.79 -3.36 -3.91
CA LEU A 196 -8.52 -1.93 -4.07
C LEU A 196 -7.37 -1.69 -5.05
N THR A 197 -6.22 -2.38 -4.88
CA THR A 197 -5.08 -2.24 -5.79
C THR A 197 -5.34 -2.81 -7.17
N LEU A 198 -6.15 -3.88 -7.27
CA LEU A 198 -6.58 -4.42 -8.56
C LEU A 198 -7.46 -3.41 -9.31
N LEU A 199 -8.45 -2.83 -8.64
CA LEU A 199 -9.34 -1.81 -9.21
C LEU A 199 -8.53 -0.58 -9.66
N GLY A 200 -7.65 -0.08 -8.80
CA GLY A 200 -6.76 1.03 -9.13
C GLY A 200 -5.86 0.72 -10.32
N GLY A 201 -5.21 -0.44 -10.32
CA GLY A 201 -4.32 -0.87 -11.38
C GLY A 201 -5.02 -1.07 -12.73
N ILE A 202 -6.21 -1.67 -12.73
CA ILE A 202 -7.04 -1.79 -13.95
C ILE A 202 -7.46 -0.40 -14.44
N GLY A 203 -7.83 0.52 -13.53
CA GLY A 203 -8.17 1.88 -13.89
C GLY A 203 -7.01 2.60 -14.58
N HIS A 204 -5.80 2.57 -14.00
CA HIS A 204 -4.60 3.11 -14.61
C HIS A 204 -4.22 2.41 -15.93
N TRP A 205 -4.51 1.11 -16.05
CA TRP A 205 -4.31 0.40 -17.33
C TRP A 205 -5.24 0.92 -18.42
N ILE A 206 -6.51 1.12 -18.10
CA ILE A 206 -7.49 1.70 -19.06
C ILE A 206 -7.06 3.11 -19.46
N LEU A 207 -6.48 3.89 -18.55
CA LEU A 207 -5.93 5.22 -18.80
C LEU A 207 -4.58 5.20 -19.58
N GLY A 208 -4.04 4.01 -19.86
CA GLY A 208 -2.78 3.85 -20.60
C GLY A 208 -1.53 4.11 -19.75
N SER A 209 -1.65 4.08 -18.42
CA SER A 209 -0.57 4.35 -17.46
C SER A 209 -0.04 3.08 -16.78
N VAL A 210 0.05 1.97 -17.53
CA VAL A 210 0.69 0.73 -17.07
C VAL A 210 1.72 0.30 -18.08
N ASP A 211 2.91 -0.03 -17.62
CA ASP A 211 3.96 -0.65 -18.40
C ASP A 211 4.00 -2.17 -18.11
N VAL A 212 3.56 -2.96 -19.08
CA VAL A 212 3.42 -4.41 -18.93
C VAL A 212 4.79 -5.11 -18.88
N ASP A 213 5.78 -4.64 -19.65
CA ASP A 213 7.12 -5.24 -19.68
C ASP A 213 7.84 -4.97 -18.34
N LEU A 214 7.65 -3.77 -17.78
CA LEU A 214 8.09 -3.44 -16.43
C LEU A 214 7.39 -4.33 -15.38
N LEU A 215 6.05 -4.45 -15.44
CA LEU A 215 5.26 -5.26 -14.50
C LEU A 215 5.74 -6.71 -14.47
N VAL A 216 5.90 -7.33 -15.64
CA VAL A 216 6.35 -8.72 -15.75
C VAL A 216 7.78 -8.86 -15.22
N SER A 217 8.68 -7.95 -15.59
CA SER A 217 10.06 -7.96 -15.11
C SER A 217 10.15 -7.87 -13.58
N LEU A 218 9.34 -6.98 -12.98
CA LEU A 218 9.25 -6.84 -11.52
C LEU A 218 8.68 -8.10 -10.85
N LEU A 219 7.63 -8.71 -11.40
CA LEU A 219 6.99 -9.90 -10.83
C LEU A 219 7.94 -11.11 -10.85
N ILE A 220 8.71 -11.30 -11.93
CA ILE A 220 9.70 -12.38 -12.04
C ILE A 220 10.72 -12.29 -10.89
N GLY A 221 11.16 -11.08 -10.54
CA GLY A 221 12.10 -10.90 -9.44
C GLY A 221 11.42 -10.97 -8.06
N SER A 222 10.27 -10.36 -7.91
CA SER A 222 9.67 -10.17 -6.61
C SER A 222 9.04 -11.44 -6.03
N ILE A 223 8.49 -12.33 -6.85
CA ILE A 223 7.88 -13.57 -6.35
C ILE A 223 8.92 -14.40 -5.57
N PRO A 224 10.10 -14.73 -6.13
CA PRO A 224 11.14 -15.40 -5.35
C PRO A 224 11.64 -14.54 -4.17
N GLY A 225 11.77 -13.22 -4.34
CA GLY A 225 12.15 -12.31 -3.29
C GLY A 225 11.21 -12.35 -2.08
N ILE A 226 9.90 -12.29 -2.31
CA ILE A 226 8.86 -12.37 -1.26
C ILE A 226 8.92 -13.72 -0.54
N ILE A 227 9.06 -14.81 -1.28
CA ILE A 227 9.16 -16.16 -0.68
C ILE A 227 10.35 -16.23 0.26
N VAL A 228 11.54 -15.83 -0.21
CA VAL A 228 12.76 -15.84 0.61
C VAL A 228 12.60 -14.89 1.81
N GLY A 229 12.12 -13.66 1.60
CA GLY A 229 11.90 -12.68 2.66
C GLY A 229 10.95 -13.21 3.73
N SER A 230 9.84 -13.83 3.34
CA SER A 230 8.86 -14.40 4.27
C SER A 230 9.42 -15.57 5.07
N LEU A 231 10.29 -16.39 4.49
CA LEU A 231 10.94 -17.52 5.17
C LEU A 231 11.92 -17.06 6.25
N ILE A 232 12.62 -15.95 6.03
CA ILE A 232 13.59 -15.40 6.99
C ILE A 232 13.00 -14.32 7.91
N ALA A 233 11.75 -13.89 7.67
CA ALA A 233 11.08 -12.84 8.45
C ALA A 233 11.07 -13.11 9.96
N THR A 234 10.89 -14.36 10.36
CA THR A 234 10.89 -14.77 11.76
C THR A 234 12.25 -14.60 12.46
N ARG A 235 13.33 -14.43 11.70
CA ARG A 235 14.71 -14.26 12.22
C ARG A 235 15.13 -12.81 12.34
N VAL A 236 14.37 -11.87 11.76
CA VAL A 236 14.71 -10.45 11.76
C VAL A 236 13.83 -9.73 12.78
N SER A 237 14.43 -8.97 13.67
CA SER A 237 13.72 -8.25 14.73
C SER A 237 13.02 -7.01 14.18
N ASP A 238 11.76 -6.80 14.58
CA ASP A 238 10.99 -5.57 14.30
C ASP A 238 11.73 -4.30 14.79
N ARG A 239 12.58 -4.43 15.81
CA ARG A 239 13.40 -3.32 16.31
C ARG A 239 14.38 -2.76 15.28
N VAL A 240 14.75 -3.56 14.27
CA VAL A 240 15.62 -3.17 13.16
C VAL A 240 14.79 -2.83 11.92
N LEU A 241 13.82 -3.68 11.58
CA LEU A 241 13.01 -3.50 10.36
C LEU A 241 12.19 -2.22 10.38
N VAL A 242 11.50 -1.93 11.48
CA VAL A 242 10.61 -0.76 11.59
C VAL A 242 11.35 0.56 11.42
N PRO A 243 12.48 0.83 12.14
CA PRO A 243 13.25 2.06 11.94
C PRO A 243 13.84 2.17 10.53
N VAL A 244 14.39 1.09 9.99
CA VAL A 244 14.96 1.09 8.63
C VAL A 244 13.89 1.44 7.61
N LEU A 245 12.75 0.77 7.64
CA LEU A 245 11.65 1.04 6.73
C LEU A 245 11.13 2.48 6.87
N ALA A 246 10.90 2.93 8.10
CA ALA A 246 10.42 4.30 8.35
C ALA A 246 11.43 5.36 7.87
N THR A 247 12.74 5.13 8.06
CA THR A 247 13.78 6.04 7.58
C THR A 247 13.80 6.10 6.06
N VAL A 248 13.74 4.96 5.38
CA VAL A 248 13.68 4.90 3.92
C VAL A 248 12.45 5.66 3.40
N LEU A 249 11.26 5.40 3.97
CA LEU A 249 10.03 6.09 3.59
C LEU A 249 10.12 7.61 3.80
N ALA A 250 10.70 8.05 4.92
CA ALA A 250 10.87 9.46 5.23
C ALA A 250 11.84 10.15 4.25
N LEU A 251 13.01 9.54 4.01
CA LEU A 251 14.01 10.09 3.09
C LEU A 251 13.46 10.20 1.66
N VAL A 252 12.80 9.16 1.20
CA VAL A 252 12.18 9.13 -0.13
C VAL A 252 11.03 10.13 -0.21
N GLY A 253 10.19 10.22 0.81
CA GLY A 253 9.09 11.18 0.86
C GLY A 253 9.58 12.62 0.81
N VAL A 254 10.64 12.97 1.57
CA VAL A 254 11.29 14.29 1.50
C VAL A 254 11.84 14.55 0.11
N ARG A 255 12.56 13.59 -0.49
CA ARG A 255 13.15 13.73 -1.83
C ARG A 255 12.12 13.95 -2.94
N LEU A 256 10.91 13.48 -2.77
CA LEU A 256 9.82 13.68 -3.74
C LEU A 256 9.14 15.05 -3.61
N ILE A 257 9.23 15.68 -2.43
CA ILE A 257 8.62 17.00 -2.19
C ILE A 257 9.58 18.13 -2.54
N PHE A 258 10.88 17.93 -2.32
CA PHE A 258 11.98 18.92 -2.50
C PHE A 258 12.97 18.46 -3.56
#